data_cac64cb5254849eee8206f6fbdda31ce
#
_entry.id   cac64cb5254849eee8206f6fbdda31ce
#
_cell.length_a   1.000
_cell.length_b   1.000
_cell.length_c   1.000
_cell.angle_alpha   90.00
_cell.angle_beta   90.00
_cell.angle_gamma   90.00
#
_symmetry.space_group_name_H-M   'P 1'
#
loop_
_entity.id
_entity.type
_entity.pdbx_description
1 polymer ?
#
loop_
_entity_poly.entity_id
_entity_poly.type
_entity_poly.pdbx_seq_one_letter_code
_entity_poly.pdbx_strand_id
1 'polypeptide(L)'
;MEFYDVIQQRRSIRKFKTDAIPQEKLGRILEAGRLAPSWANKQCWRFILVEDASMRKRLNEVMNGNPGATVYEDAPITLVICADPSNSGKKDNKEYYMLDIGIVTEHIMLAICAEGLGACWVGRFDERPIKNLLNIPEEYRAVAVIPIGFPDEQPDPKPRKELNTLLYQDQWKVQE
;
A
#
# COMPACT_ATOMS: atom_id res chain seq x y z
N MET A 1 12.68 13.19 8.78
CA MET A 1 12.84 11.99 9.64
C MET A 1 13.95 11.14 9.04
N GLU A 2 14.86 10.62 9.87
CA GLU A 2 15.91 9.74 9.38
C GLU A 2 15.37 8.39 8.92
N PHE A 3 16.03 7.75 7.96
CA PHE A 3 15.51 6.54 7.29
C PHE A 3 15.14 5.40 8.26
N TYR A 4 16.01 5.10 9.22
CA TYR A 4 15.75 4.04 10.20
C TYR A 4 14.62 4.39 11.17
N ASP A 5 14.46 5.67 11.50
CA ASP A 5 13.34 6.15 12.31
C ASP A 5 12.00 5.93 11.60
N VAL A 6 11.95 6.19 10.29
CA VAL A 6 10.76 5.96 9.47
C VAL A 6 10.36 4.49 9.51
N ILE A 7 11.31 3.57 9.30
CA ILE A 7 11.06 2.11 9.38
C ILE A 7 10.54 1.72 10.75
N GLN A 8 11.12 2.24 11.83
CA GLN A 8 10.73 1.92 13.19
C GLN A 8 9.39 2.52 13.60
N GLN A 9 9.06 3.72 13.11
CA GLN A 9 7.85 4.45 13.50
C GLN A 9 6.63 4.11 12.66
N ARG A 10 6.81 3.65 11.41
CA ARG A 10 5.70 3.31 10.54
C ARG A 10 4.74 2.29 11.18
N ARG A 11 3.46 2.65 11.21
CA ARG A 11 2.36 1.81 11.73
C ARG A 11 1.26 1.71 10.67
N SER A 12 0.43 0.68 10.78
CA SER A 12 -0.85 0.63 10.07
C SER A 12 -1.86 1.48 10.83
N ILE A 13 -2.14 2.65 10.31
CA ILE A 13 -3.09 3.62 10.87
C ILE A 13 -4.47 3.37 10.28
N ARG A 14 -5.48 3.32 11.13
CA ARG A 14 -6.87 3.00 10.76
C ARG A 14 -7.88 4.06 11.19
N LYS A 15 -7.43 5.07 11.96
CA LYS A 15 -8.21 6.25 12.31
C LYS A 15 -7.48 7.47 11.82
N PHE A 16 -8.20 8.34 11.13
CA PHE A 16 -7.64 9.50 10.47
C PHE A 16 -8.41 10.75 10.88
N LYS A 17 -7.70 11.87 10.92
CA LYS A 17 -8.31 13.19 10.93
C LYS A 17 -8.81 13.52 9.52
N THR A 18 -9.84 14.33 9.45
CA THR A 18 -10.44 14.76 8.18
C THR A 18 -9.69 15.88 7.48
N ASP A 19 -8.57 16.32 8.07
CA ASP A 19 -7.75 17.42 7.53
C ASP A 19 -7.21 17.06 6.14
N ALA A 20 -7.27 18.04 5.24
CA ALA A 20 -6.75 17.89 3.88
C ALA A 20 -5.23 17.70 3.87
N ILE A 21 -4.74 16.79 3.03
CA ILE A 21 -3.31 16.58 2.84
C ILE A 21 -2.77 17.67 1.90
N PRO A 22 -1.69 18.40 2.28
CA PRO A 22 -1.05 19.35 1.38
C PRO A 22 -0.55 18.66 0.08
N GLN A 23 -0.84 19.27 -1.06
CA GLN A 23 -0.49 18.72 -2.38
C GLN A 23 1.01 18.45 -2.54
N GLU A 24 1.84 19.26 -1.90
CA GLU A 24 3.29 19.08 -1.89
C GLU A 24 3.72 17.78 -1.21
N LYS A 25 3.09 17.41 -0.07
CA LYS A 25 3.33 16.13 0.60
C LYS A 25 2.89 14.97 -0.29
N LEU A 26 1.70 15.07 -0.87
CA LEU A 26 1.17 14.07 -1.77
C LEU A 26 2.08 13.87 -3.00
N GLY A 27 2.58 14.95 -3.58
CA GLY A 27 3.55 14.90 -4.67
C GLY A 27 4.81 14.12 -4.32
N ARG A 28 5.41 14.37 -3.13
CA ARG A 28 6.59 13.62 -2.67
C ARG A 28 6.32 12.13 -2.43
N ILE A 29 5.14 11.81 -1.91
CA ILE A 29 4.72 10.41 -1.68
C ILE A 29 4.57 9.66 -3.01
N LEU A 30 3.90 10.25 -3.99
CA LEU A 30 3.72 9.65 -5.32
C LEU A 30 5.05 9.53 -6.07
N GLU A 31 5.93 10.52 -5.92
CA GLU A 31 7.28 10.49 -6.50
C GLU A 31 8.14 9.36 -5.89
N ALA A 32 8.05 9.12 -4.59
CA ALA A 32 8.71 7.99 -3.96
C ALA A 32 8.24 6.65 -4.56
N GLY A 33 6.95 6.51 -4.83
CA GLY A 33 6.41 5.35 -5.56
C GLY A 33 6.94 5.26 -6.99
N ARG A 34 6.97 6.37 -7.72
CA ARG A 34 7.48 6.41 -9.11
C ARG A 34 8.94 5.97 -9.21
N LEU A 35 9.75 6.26 -8.19
CA LEU A 35 11.18 5.94 -8.12
C LEU A 35 11.47 4.50 -7.67
N ALA A 36 10.45 3.73 -7.31
CA ALA A 36 10.65 2.35 -6.89
C ALA A 36 11.24 1.48 -8.01
N PRO A 37 12.11 0.52 -7.71
CA PRO A 37 12.58 -0.44 -8.70
C PRO A 37 11.50 -1.46 -9.04
N SER A 38 11.58 -2.04 -10.25
CA SER A 38 10.71 -3.10 -10.72
C SER A 38 11.47 -4.15 -11.52
N TRP A 39 10.85 -5.30 -11.75
CA TRP A 39 11.40 -6.31 -12.63
C TRP A 39 11.74 -5.73 -14.00
N ALA A 40 13.00 -5.86 -14.42
CA ALA A 40 13.53 -5.31 -15.68
C ALA A 40 13.13 -3.84 -15.94
N ASN A 41 12.93 -3.05 -14.88
CA ASN A 41 12.47 -1.65 -14.92
C ASN A 41 11.15 -1.45 -15.69
N LYS A 42 10.25 -2.43 -15.64
CA LYS A 42 8.99 -2.43 -16.40
C LYS A 42 7.92 -1.49 -15.84
N GLN A 43 7.98 -1.16 -14.54
CA GLN A 43 7.10 -0.17 -13.91
C GLN A 43 5.62 -0.45 -14.22
N CYS A 44 5.20 -1.70 -13.96
CA CYS A 44 3.89 -2.24 -14.31
C CYS A 44 2.72 -1.63 -13.52
N TRP A 45 2.99 -0.78 -12.52
CA TRP A 45 1.97 -0.17 -11.67
C TRP A 45 1.25 1.01 -12.31
N ARG A 46 0.01 1.24 -11.85
CA ARG A 46 -0.79 2.44 -12.07
C ARG A 46 -1.40 2.87 -10.76
N PHE A 47 -1.50 4.17 -10.56
CA PHE A 47 -2.04 4.78 -9.34
C PHE A 47 -3.37 5.45 -9.66
N ILE A 48 -4.40 5.14 -8.86
CA ILE A 48 -5.67 5.87 -8.88
C ILE A 48 -5.80 6.58 -7.55
N LEU A 49 -5.78 7.89 -7.58
CA LEU A 49 -5.97 8.73 -6.42
C LEU A 49 -7.44 9.08 -6.28
N VAL A 50 -8.07 8.66 -5.20
CA VAL A 50 -9.49 8.90 -4.91
C VAL A 50 -9.58 9.98 -3.84
N GLU A 51 -9.89 11.21 -4.25
CA GLU A 51 -10.02 12.40 -3.39
C GLU A 51 -11.50 12.80 -3.19
N ASP A 52 -12.36 12.52 -4.17
CA ASP A 52 -13.79 12.84 -4.09
C ASP A 52 -14.45 12.05 -2.95
N ALA A 53 -15.13 12.77 -2.04
CA ALA A 53 -15.72 12.20 -0.85
C ALA A 53 -16.83 11.17 -1.18
N SER A 54 -17.62 11.40 -2.24
CA SER A 54 -18.66 10.49 -2.66
C SER A 54 -18.08 9.20 -3.24
N MET A 55 -17.01 9.32 -4.00
CA MET A 55 -16.29 8.16 -4.55
C MET A 55 -15.60 7.35 -3.45
N ARG A 56 -14.95 8.00 -2.48
CA ARG A 56 -14.36 7.32 -1.31
C ARG A 56 -15.42 6.55 -0.51
N LYS A 57 -16.59 7.16 -0.27
CA LYS A 57 -17.71 6.48 0.38
C LYS A 57 -18.15 5.23 -0.37
N ARG A 58 -18.36 5.33 -1.69
CA ARG A 58 -18.69 4.19 -2.55
C ARG A 58 -17.60 3.12 -2.55
N LEU A 59 -16.32 3.53 -2.54
CA LEU A 59 -15.22 2.58 -2.45
C LEU A 59 -15.25 1.82 -1.11
N ASN A 60 -15.55 2.49 -0.01
CA ASN A 60 -15.75 1.84 1.28
C ASN A 60 -16.92 0.86 1.26
N GLU A 61 -18.03 1.22 0.64
CA GLU A 61 -19.20 0.36 0.51
C GLU A 61 -18.90 -0.94 -0.23
N VAL A 62 -18.16 -0.88 -1.36
CA VAL A 62 -17.77 -2.09 -2.11
C VAL A 62 -16.69 -2.91 -1.42
N MET A 63 -15.94 -2.32 -0.51
CA MET A 63 -14.99 -3.01 0.35
C MET A 63 -15.63 -3.55 1.64
N ASN A 64 -16.84 -3.10 2.01
CA ASN A 64 -17.58 -3.59 3.16
C ASN A 64 -17.96 -5.07 2.98
N GLY A 65 -17.61 -5.88 3.96
CA GLY A 65 -17.68 -7.35 3.88
C GLY A 65 -16.29 -8.00 4.01
N ASN A 66 -15.24 -7.22 3.84
CA ASN A 66 -13.88 -7.65 4.17
C ASN A 66 -13.56 -7.28 5.63
N PRO A 67 -12.97 -8.18 6.43
CA PRO A 67 -12.50 -7.84 7.77
C PRO A 67 -11.50 -6.67 7.70
N GLY A 68 -11.86 -5.53 8.28
CA GLY A 68 -11.04 -4.31 8.26
C GLY A 68 -11.52 -3.20 7.31
N ALA A 69 -12.65 -3.37 6.63
CA ALA A 69 -13.21 -2.38 5.69
C ALA A 69 -13.69 -1.07 6.35
N THR A 70 -14.01 -1.08 7.64
CA THR A 70 -14.44 0.12 8.40
C THR A 70 -13.33 1.17 8.62
N VAL A 71 -12.18 0.94 8.06
CA VAL A 71 -10.94 1.68 8.31
C VAL A 71 -10.84 3.00 7.53
N TYR A 72 -11.74 3.27 6.58
CA TYR A 72 -11.43 4.23 5.50
C TYR A 72 -12.31 5.48 5.47
N GLU A 73 -13.36 5.56 6.31
CA GLU A 73 -14.38 6.59 6.19
C GLU A 73 -13.82 8.00 6.38
N ASP A 74 -12.86 8.17 7.30
CA ASP A 74 -12.29 9.46 7.64
C ASP A 74 -11.01 9.82 6.88
N ALA A 75 -10.42 8.88 6.16
CA ALA A 75 -9.21 9.17 5.37
C ALA A 75 -9.52 10.16 4.24
N PRO A 76 -8.87 11.35 4.19
CA PRO A 76 -9.14 12.35 3.16
C PRO A 76 -8.78 11.88 1.75
N ILE A 77 -7.92 10.89 1.62
CA ILE A 77 -7.45 10.33 0.35
C ILE A 77 -7.39 8.82 0.44
N THR A 78 -7.74 8.14 -0.66
CA THR A 78 -7.48 6.71 -0.84
C THR A 78 -6.72 6.49 -2.13
N LEU A 79 -5.57 5.82 -2.05
CA LEU A 79 -4.76 5.43 -3.19
C LEU A 79 -5.03 3.97 -3.54
N VAL A 80 -5.48 3.71 -4.78
CA VAL A 80 -5.62 2.34 -5.31
C VAL A 80 -4.45 2.05 -6.24
N ILE A 81 -3.74 0.97 -5.97
CA ILE A 81 -2.57 0.56 -6.77
C ILE A 81 -2.98 -0.62 -7.64
N CYS A 82 -2.87 -0.39 -8.94
CA CYS A 82 -3.14 -1.38 -9.96
C CYS A 82 -1.85 -1.86 -10.61
N ALA A 83 -1.88 -3.05 -11.19
CA ALA A 83 -0.79 -3.63 -11.97
C ALA A 83 -1.26 -4.08 -13.33
N ASP A 84 -0.39 -3.94 -14.32
CA ASP A 84 -0.48 -4.62 -15.61
C ASP A 84 0.39 -5.89 -15.56
N PRO A 85 -0.18 -7.09 -15.41
CA PRO A 85 0.59 -8.33 -15.36
C PRO A 85 1.37 -8.63 -16.64
N SER A 86 0.88 -8.16 -17.80
CA SER A 86 1.55 -8.35 -19.08
C SER A 86 2.83 -7.53 -19.22
N ASN A 87 2.91 -6.43 -18.45
CA ASN A 87 4.07 -5.55 -18.39
C ASN A 87 4.97 -5.87 -17.16
N SER A 88 5.09 -7.15 -16.81
CA SER A 88 6.01 -7.67 -15.79
C SER A 88 6.45 -9.07 -16.17
N GLY A 89 7.27 -9.73 -15.33
CA GLY A 89 7.78 -11.05 -15.58
C GLY A 89 6.98 -12.14 -14.89
N LYS A 90 7.18 -13.37 -15.40
CA LYS A 90 6.70 -14.59 -14.75
C LYS A 90 7.74 -15.70 -14.90
N LYS A 91 8.07 -16.41 -13.83
CA LYS A 91 8.93 -17.58 -13.85
C LYS A 91 8.61 -18.52 -12.68
N ASP A 92 8.55 -19.82 -12.95
CA ASP A 92 8.31 -20.85 -11.93
C ASP A 92 7.04 -20.56 -11.09
N ASN A 93 5.94 -20.19 -11.75
CA ASN A 93 4.67 -19.76 -11.14
C ASN A 93 4.76 -18.51 -10.25
N LYS A 94 5.88 -17.76 -10.29
CA LYS A 94 6.02 -16.48 -9.61
C LYS A 94 5.60 -15.35 -10.53
N GLU A 95 4.55 -14.65 -10.16
CA GLU A 95 4.05 -13.45 -10.84
C GLU A 95 4.80 -12.23 -10.32
N TYR A 96 5.76 -11.70 -11.07
CA TYR A 96 6.62 -10.62 -10.59
C TYR A 96 5.91 -9.28 -10.40
N TYR A 97 4.78 -9.05 -11.08
CA TYR A 97 3.98 -7.85 -10.81
C TYR A 97 3.54 -7.75 -9.34
N MET A 98 3.29 -8.87 -8.66
CA MET A 98 2.95 -8.87 -7.23
C MET A 98 4.14 -8.42 -6.37
N LEU A 99 5.36 -8.83 -6.74
CA LEU A 99 6.59 -8.35 -6.09
C LEU A 99 6.82 -6.86 -6.37
N ASP A 100 6.67 -6.44 -7.63
CA ASP A 100 6.79 -5.04 -8.03
C ASP A 100 5.81 -4.15 -7.25
N ILE A 101 4.54 -4.59 -7.09
CA ILE A 101 3.56 -3.86 -6.28
C ILE A 101 3.94 -3.84 -4.80
N GLY A 102 4.48 -4.93 -4.25
CA GLY A 102 5.00 -4.94 -2.87
C GLY A 102 6.10 -3.90 -2.67
N ILE A 103 7.05 -3.81 -3.60
CA ILE A 103 8.18 -2.87 -3.57
C ILE A 103 7.67 -1.42 -3.66
N VAL A 104 6.88 -1.08 -4.68
CA VAL A 104 6.37 0.28 -4.87
C VAL A 104 5.48 0.72 -3.70
N THR A 105 4.70 -0.20 -3.17
CA THR A 105 3.83 0.08 -2.03
C THR A 105 4.62 0.40 -0.77
N GLU A 106 5.72 -0.34 -0.50
CA GLU A 106 6.55 -0.05 0.67
C GLU A 106 7.26 1.31 0.53
N HIS A 107 7.75 1.70 -0.65
CA HIS A 107 8.26 3.05 -0.89
C HIS A 107 7.22 4.12 -0.53
N ILE A 108 5.97 3.93 -0.98
CA ILE A 108 4.86 4.84 -0.68
C ILE A 108 4.57 4.87 0.82
N MET A 109 4.49 3.71 1.49
CA MET A 109 4.18 3.61 2.92
C MET A 109 5.23 4.28 3.80
N LEU A 110 6.51 4.14 3.44
CA LEU A 110 7.61 4.81 4.14
C LEU A 110 7.59 6.32 3.89
N ALA A 111 7.32 6.76 2.66
CA ALA A 111 7.19 8.18 2.34
C ALA A 111 6.01 8.83 3.09
N ILE A 112 4.87 8.16 3.20
CA ILE A 112 3.72 8.62 4.00
C ILE A 112 4.14 8.85 5.46
N CYS A 113 4.85 7.90 6.05
CA CYS A 113 5.35 8.01 7.41
C CYS A 113 6.36 9.17 7.55
N ALA A 114 7.28 9.31 6.61
CA ALA A 114 8.28 10.40 6.60
C ALA A 114 7.64 11.80 6.52
N GLU A 115 6.48 11.92 5.84
CA GLU A 115 5.69 13.14 5.73
C GLU A 115 4.81 13.41 6.98
N GLY A 116 4.88 12.59 8.02
CA GLY A 116 4.07 12.71 9.22
C GLY A 116 2.61 12.30 9.03
N LEU A 117 2.32 11.54 7.99
CA LEU A 117 1.01 10.98 7.69
C LEU A 117 0.93 9.52 8.12
N GLY A 118 -0.30 9.02 8.17
CA GLY A 118 -0.62 7.63 8.43
C GLY A 118 -1.26 6.95 7.22
N ALA A 119 -1.12 5.63 7.14
CA ALA A 119 -1.78 4.81 6.13
C ALA A 119 -1.97 3.38 6.63
N CYS A 120 -2.88 2.66 5.98
CA CYS A 120 -3.02 1.22 6.13
C CYS A 120 -2.95 0.54 4.76
N TRP A 121 -2.06 -0.43 4.60
CA TRP A 121 -2.03 -1.25 3.41
C TRP A 121 -3.10 -2.34 3.46
N VAL A 122 -3.96 -2.40 2.45
CA VAL A 122 -5.03 -3.39 2.36
C VAL A 122 -4.92 -4.13 1.04
N GLY A 123 -4.73 -5.43 1.14
CA GLY A 123 -4.64 -6.33 -0.01
C GLY A 123 -5.69 -7.46 0.00
N ARG A 124 -6.53 -7.53 1.04
CA ARG A 124 -7.60 -8.53 1.11
C ARG A 124 -8.96 -7.89 0.81
N PHE A 125 -9.38 -7.97 -0.43
CA PHE A 125 -10.68 -7.47 -0.90
C PHE A 125 -11.09 -8.20 -2.18
N ASP A 126 -12.37 -8.08 -2.54
CA ASP A 126 -12.86 -8.52 -3.83
C ASP A 126 -12.53 -7.47 -4.90
N GLU A 127 -11.73 -7.88 -5.88
CA GLU A 127 -11.18 -6.97 -6.89
C GLU A 127 -12.25 -6.43 -7.85
N ARG A 128 -13.18 -7.28 -8.27
CA ARG A 128 -14.19 -6.95 -9.30
C ARG A 128 -15.07 -5.74 -8.96
N PRO A 129 -15.63 -5.59 -7.75
CA PRO A 129 -16.41 -4.40 -7.39
C PRO A 129 -15.59 -3.11 -7.47
N ILE A 130 -14.32 -3.14 -7.07
CA ILE A 130 -13.41 -1.99 -7.15
C ILE A 130 -13.12 -1.63 -8.60
N LYS A 131 -12.82 -2.62 -9.44
CA LYS A 131 -12.60 -2.41 -10.87
C LYS A 131 -13.81 -1.76 -11.54
N ASN A 132 -15.00 -2.27 -11.27
CA ASN A 132 -16.24 -1.71 -11.82
C ASN A 132 -16.49 -0.27 -11.34
N LEU A 133 -16.27 0.00 -10.05
CA LEU A 133 -16.49 1.33 -9.47
C LEU A 133 -15.54 2.37 -10.06
N LEU A 134 -14.25 2.02 -10.24
CA LEU A 134 -13.20 2.92 -10.68
C LEU A 134 -12.90 2.85 -12.19
N ASN A 135 -13.71 2.10 -12.95
CA ASN A 135 -13.53 1.87 -14.40
C ASN A 135 -12.11 1.36 -14.74
N ILE A 136 -11.58 0.44 -13.92
CA ILE A 136 -10.27 -0.17 -14.16
C ILE A 136 -10.43 -1.20 -15.29
N PRO A 137 -9.65 -1.10 -16.39
CA PRO A 137 -9.70 -2.05 -17.49
C PRO A 137 -9.45 -3.50 -17.05
N GLU A 138 -10.02 -4.47 -17.78
CA GLU A 138 -9.96 -5.88 -17.40
C GLU A 138 -8.54 -6.44 -17.34
N GLU A 139 -7.64 -5.96 -18.16
CA GLU A 139 -6.23 -6.35 -18.19
C GLU A 139 -5.43 -5.91 -16.96
N TYR A 140 -5.92 -4.92 -16.21
CA TYR A 140 -5.28 -4.47 -14.96
C TYR A 140 -5.84 -5.22 -13.75
N ARG A 141 -4.99 -5.43 -12.77
CA ARG A 141 -5.33 -6.00 -11.46
C ARG A 141 -5.32 -4.91 -10.41
N ALA A 142 -6.37 -4.80 -9.59
CA ALA A 142 -6.34 -3.96 -8.40
C ALA A 142 -5.69 -4.75 -7.26
N VAL A 143 -4.50 -4.34 -6.81
CA VAL A 143 -3.68 -5.15 -5.89
C VAL A 143 -3.67 -4.61 -4.47
N ALA A 144 -3.71 -3.29 -4.30
CA ALA A 144 -3.71 -2.67 -2.98
C ALA A 144 -4.62 -1.44 -2.93
N VAL A 145 -5.22 -1.23 -1.77
CA VAL A 145 -5.98 -0.02 -1.42
C VAL A 145 -5.36 0.57 -0.17
N ILE A 146 -5.00 1.85 -0.22
CA ILE A 146 -4.24 2.53 0.82
C ILE A 146 -4.95 3.83 1.20
N PRO A 147 -5.74 3.86 2.28
CA PRO A 147 -6.22 5.10 2.89
C PRO A 147 -5.05 5.88 3.46
N ILE A 148 -5.04 7.20 3.27
CA ILE A 148 -3.97 8.11 3.67
C ILE A 148 -4.59 9.34 4.34
N GLY A 149 -4.02 9.76 5.48
CA GLY A 149 -4.46 10.94 6.21
C GLY A 149 -3.54 11.26 7.38
N PHE A 150 -3.82 12.34 8.09
CA PHE A 150 -3.20 12.59 9.37
C PHE A 150 -3.70 11.56 10.39
N PRO A 151 -2.81 10.89 11.15
CA PRO A 151 -3.24 9.88 12.09
C PRO A 151 -4.05 10.49 13.25
N ASP A 152 -5.15 9.83 13.62
CA ASP A 152 -5.94 10.11 14.83
C ASP A 152 -5.85 8.96 15.84
N GLU A 153 -4.80 8.17 15.72
CA GLU A 153 -4.44 7.11 16.66
C GLU A 153 -2.91 6.92 16.67
N GLN A 154 -2.42 6.31 17.73
CA GLN A 154 -1.00 5.94 17.85
C GLN A 154 -0.90 4.49 18.35
N PRO A 155 -1.05 3.51 17.46
CA PRO A 155 -1.01 2.11 17.83
C PRO A 155 0.40 1.68 18.25
N ASP A 156 0.45 0.79 19.25
CA ASP A 156 1.69 0.19 19.71
C ASP A 156 2.41 -0.58 18.59
N PRO A 157 3.75 -0.66 18.64
CA PRO A 157 4.51 -1.47 17.74
C PRO A 157 4.13 -2.95 17.88
N LYS A 158 3.85 -3.60 16.76
CA LYS A 158 3.63 -5.05 16.75
C LYS A 158 4.96 -5.78 16.93
N PRO A 159 5.01 -6.85 17.73
CA PRO A 159 6.22 -7.63 17.92
C PRO A 159 6.74 -8.20 16.57
N ARG A 160 8.03 -8.35 16.48
CA ARG A 160 8.71 -9.02 15.37
C ARG A 160 9.43 -10.26 15.90
N LYS A 161 9.62 -11.23 15.03
CA LYS A 161 10.48 -12.38 15.35
C LYS A 161 11.91 -11.90 15.54
N GLU A 162 12.65 -12.60 16.38
CA GLU A 162 14.08 -12.35 16.58
C GLU A 162 14.85 -12.60 15.27
N LEU A 163 15.83 -11.76 15.00
CA LEU A 163 16.60 -11.81 13.74
C LEU A 163 17.25 -13.19 13.52
N ASN A 164 17.75 -13.81 14.56
CA ASN A 164 18.38 -15.14 14.52
C ASN A 164 17.43 -16.25 14.06
N THR A 165 16.11 -16.07 14.22
CA THR A 165 15.10 -17.02 13.74
C THR A 165 14.75 -16.86 12.26
N LEU A 166 15.24 -15.79 11.64
CA LEU A 166 14.98 -15.43 10.25
C LEU A 166 16.23 -15.54 9.37
N LEU A 167 17.40 -15.64 9.99
CA LEU A 167 18.69 -15.60 9.31
C LEU A 167 19.32 -16.99 9.32
N TYR A 168 19.65 -17.48 8.13
CA TYR A 168 20.43 -18.69 7.91
C TYR A 168 21.71 -18.29 7.17
N GLN A 169 22.86 -18.80 7.64
CA GLN A 169 24.15 -18.50 7.02
C GLN A 169 24.52 -19.63 6.07
N ASP A 170 24.86 -19.27 4.83
CA ASP A 170 25.27 -20.12 3.71
C ASP A 170 24.19 -21.10 3.23
N GLN A 171 23.50 -21.80 4.11
CA GLN A 171 22.50 -22.83 3.79
C GLN A 171 21.32 -22.78 4.74
N TRP A 172 20.15 -23.23 4.25
CA TRP A 172 19.03 -23.53 5.13
C TRP A 172 19.39 -24.71 6.02
N LYS A 173 19.45 -24.49 7.34
CA LYS A 173 19.63 -25.55 8.35
C LYS A 173 18.34 -25.73 9.10
N VAL A 174 17.89 -26.97 9.25
CA VAL A 174 16.77 -27.29 10.16
C VAL A 174 17.29 -27.01 11.56
N GLN A 175 16.62 -26.14 12.30
CA GLN A 175 16.90 -25.96 13.73
C GLN A 175 16.39 -27.22 14.44
N GLU A 176 17.29 -27.99 15.06
CA GLU A 176 16.96 -29.12 15.93
C GLU A 176 16.27 -28.65 17.21
#